data_f73742e6f4d3e98abadf7a15869de05a
#
_entry.id   f73742e6f4d3e98abadf7a15869de05a
#
_cell.length_a   1.000
_cell.length_b   1.000
_cell.length_c   1.000
_cell.angle_alpha   90.00
_cell.angle_beta   90.00
_cell.angle_gamma   90.00
#
_symmetry.space_group_name_H-M   'P 1'
#
loop_
_entity.id
_entity.type
_entity.pdbx_description
1 polymer ?
#
loop_
_entity_poly.entity_id
_entity_poly.type
_entity_poly.pdbx_seq_one_letter_code
_entity_poly.pdbx_strand_id
1 'polypeptide(L)'
;YVYSKGYRVSGSDAKVSELTERLKADGIEVFYEHKAENVNGADLVVYTDAISMDNEDLKAAIREKIDIVDRAEFLGNLMRDFDFSIAVSGTHGKTSTTSMITEVIFDLEEDPTIMLGGMLDKIHGNIKLGSNKLFLTEACEYKANIKKYFPRLAIILNIDEDHLDYFDNIDHIIKTFEDYCENLGPDDYILVNADDENSHTLRDHCSCKYISFGVDKMADYTAKNIDFRESGLPKFDVYFKHKKIAHLDLSVMGKHNIYNALAAFAACHIYGLDSDLIARKISAYTGVHRRLEFKGTFDGIDVLDDYAHHPTEIKSALSAIRNSYANDIYCIFQPHTYTRTKLLLNSFAQSFDNADKIIIPDIYAAREKDYGDIHSKMLVKSINNNGKDAIYLGSFEEVEEYLLDHAKPGDCIVTMGAGDVYKIGENLLKK
;
A
#
# COMPACT_ATOMS: atom_id res chain seq x y z
N TYR A 1 15.70 -6.38 -12.38
CA TYR A 1 15.14 -6.91 -13.63
C TYR A 1 16.10 -6.65 -14.82
N VAL A 2 16.41 -5.40 -15.19
CA VAL A 2 17.31 -5.10 -16.33
C VAL A 2 18.68 -5.78 -16.19
N TYR A 3 19.26 -5.82 -14.98
CA TYR A 3 20.48 -6.54 -14.70
C TYR A 3 20.37 -8.04 -15.01
N SER A 4 19.26 -8.68 -14.62
CA SER A 4 19.00 -10.10 -14.94
C SER A 4 18.78 -10.39 -16.43
N LYS A 5 18.51 -9.34 -17.24
CA LYS A 5 18.44 -9.42 -18.71
C LYS A 5 19.80 -9.20 -19.38
N GLY A 6 20.87 -9.06 -18.60
CA GLY A 6 22.24 -8.91 -19.11
C GLY A 6 22.69 -7.48 -19.40
N TYR A 7 21.92 -6.47 -19.00
CA TYR A 7 22.36 -5.09 -19.09
C TYR A 7 23.34 -4.74 -17.98
N ARG A 8 24.29 -3.87 -18.26
CA ARG A 8 25.11 -3.26 -17.21
C ARG A 8 24.26 -2.24 -16.46
N VAL A 9 24.20 -2.38 -15.13
CA VAL A 9 23.40 -1.50 -14.28
C VAL A 9 24.28 -0.92 -13.18
N SER A 10 24.13 0.37 -12.92
CA SER A 10 24.65 1.05 -11.74
C SER A 10 23.55 1.92 -11.14
N GLY A 11 23.73 2.36 -9.91
CA GLY A 11 22.76 3.24 -9.24
C GLY A 11 23.40 4.08 -8.17
N SER A 12 22.71 5.15 -7.76
CA SER A 12 23.11 6.03 -6.67
C SER A 12 22.01 6.16 -5.61
N ASP A 13 22.39 6.20 -4.35
CA ASP A 13 21.51 6.49 -3.21
C ASP A 13 22.27 7.34 -2.19
N ALA A 14 21.58 8.24 -1.51
CA ALA A 14 22.19 9.08 -0.48
C ALA A 14 22.48 8.31 0.83
N LYS A 15 21.94 7.11 0.99
CA LYS A 15 22.01 6.31 2.22
C LYS A 15 22.42 4.88 1.96
N VAL A 16 23.27 4.36 2.85
CA VAL A 16 23.52 2.91 2.94
C VAL A 16 22.27 2.26 3.53
N SER A 17 21.78 1.21 2.91
CA SER A 17 20.65 0.41 3.36
C SER A 17 20.90 -1.07 3.08
N GLU A 18 20.15 -1.94 3.73
CA GLU A 18 20.22 -3.39 3.45
C GLU A 18 19.95 -3.69 1.96
N LEU A 19 19.01 -2.95 1.34
CA LEU A 19 18.73 -3.08 -0.09
C LEU A 19 19.95 -2.72 -0.95
N THR A 20 20.61 -1.58 -0.67
CA THR A 20 21.77 -1.15 -1.46
C THR A 20 22.97 -2.09 -1.29
N GLU A 21 23.17 -2.64 -0.09
CA GLU A 21 24.20 -3.63 0.14
C GLU A 21 23.89 -4.97 -0.57
N ARG A 22 22.62 -5.39 -0.61
CA ARG A 22 22.19 -6.56 -1.37
C ARG A 22 22.44 -6.36 -2.88
N LEU A 23 22.09 -5.20 -3.44
CA LEU A 23 22.35 -4.89 -4.84
C LEU A 23 23.83 -4.95 -5.19
N LYS A 24 24.71 -4.49 -4.29
CA LYS A 24 26.17 -4.63 -4.45
C LYS A 24 26.62 -6.09 -4.40
N ALA A 25 26.07 -6.89 -3.48
CA ALA A 25 26.36 -8.30 -3.40
C ALA A 25 25.92 -9.06 -4.67
N ASP A 26 24.85 -8.62 -5.31
CA ASP A 26 24.35 -9.14 -6.59
C ASP A 26 25.19 -8.66 -7.80
N GLY A 27 26.23 -7.82 -7.60
CA GLY A 27 27.15 -7.36 -8.64
C GLY A 27 26.75 -6.04 -9.30
N ILE A 28 25.78 -5.32 -8.76
CA ILE A 28 25.39 -3.98 -9.25
C ILE A 28 26.28 -2.93 -8.57
N GLU A 29 26.85 -2.03 -9.35
CA GLU A 29 27.65 -0.92 -8.85
C GLU A 29 26.75 0.12 -8.19
N VAL A 30 26.97 0.43 -6.89
CA VAL A 30 26.16 1.39 -6.13
C VAL A 30 27.02 2.50 -5.57
N PHE A 31 26.66 3.76 -5.87
CA PHE A 31 27.30 4.96 -5.38
C PHE A 31 26.49 5.56 -4.23
N TYR A 32 27.14 6.01 -3.15
CA TYR A 32 26.48 6.62 -1.98
C TYR A 32 26.58 8.16 -1.97
N GLU A 33 26.97 8.73 -3.08
CA GLU A 33 26.99 10.17 -3.33
C GLU A 33 26.45 10.45 -4.72
N HIS A 34 25.72 11.55 -4.88
CA HIS A 34 25.26 12.01 -6.19
C HIS A 34 26.35 12.86 -6.85
N LYS A 35 26.95 12.37 -7.93
CA LYS A 35 28.05 13.02 -8.66
C LYS A 35 27.87 12.86 -10.16
N ALA A 36 28.31 13.86 -10.90
CA ALA A 36 28.22 13.86 -12.36
C ALA A 36 28.84 12.62 -13.01
N GLU A 37 29.90 12.07 -12.40
CA GLU A 37 30.61 10.89 -12.91
C GLU A 37 29.81 9.60 -12.85
N ASN A 38 28.78 9.53 -11.99
CA ASN A 38 27.96 8.30 -11.82
C ASN A 38 27.21 7.91 -13.08
N VAL A 39 26.93 8.86 -13.99
CA VAL A 39 26.20 8.63 -15.23
C VAL A 39 27.12 8.42 -16.45
N ASN A 40 28.44 8.41 -16.26
CA ASN A 40 29.38 8.24 -17.36
C ASN A 40 29.20 6.90 -18.08
N GLY A 41 28.93 6.98 -19.38
CA GLY A 41 28.72 5.80 -20.24
C GLY A 41 27.38 5.11 -20.05
N ALA A 42 26.40 5.77 -19.39
CA ALA A 42 25.04 5.31 -19.37
C ALA A 42 24.33 5.66 -20.68
N ASP A 43 23.52 4.73 -21.19
CA ASP A 43 22.64 4.97 -22.35
C ASP A 43 21.28 5.52 -21.89
N LEU A 44 20.87 5.19 -20.66
CA LEU A 44 19.60 5.60 -20.06
C LEU A 44 19.75 5.84 -18.56
N VAL A 45 19.19 6.93 -18.07
CA VAL A 45 19.08 7.23 -16.63
C VAL A 45 17.62 7.14 -16.19
N VAL A 46 17.33 6.22 -15.24
CA VAL A 46 16.00 6.06 -14.65
C VAL A 46 16.02 6.75 -13.27
N TYR A 47 15.12 7.70 -13.06
CA TYR A 47 15.04 8.44 -11.80
C TYR A 47 13.69 8.27 -11.09
N THR A 48 13.65 8.51 -9.78
CA THR A 48 12.42 8.46 -8.97
C THR A 48 11.91 9.86 -8.67
N ASP A 49 10.62 9.99 -8.40
CA ASP A 49 9.99 11.23 -7.90
C ASP A 49 10.57 11.73 -6.57
N ALA A 50 11.42 10.91 -5.95
CA ALA A 50 12.07 11.22 -4.70
C ALA A 50 13.22 12.22 -4.81
N ILE A 51 13.82 12.35 -6.00
CA ILE A 51 14.92 13.29 -6.25
C ILE A 51 14.40 14.57 -6.92
N SER A 52 15.07 15.68 -6.63
CA SER A 52 14.79 16.96 -7.29
C SER A 52 15.56 17.06 -8.60
N MET A 53 15.10 17.95 -9.49
CA MET A 53 15.81 18.29 -10.73
C MET A 53 17.21 18.89 -10.49
N ASP A 54 17.50 19.27 -9.23
CA ASP A 54 18.81 19.78 -8.82
C ASP A 54 19.83 18.68 -8.49
N ASN A 55 19.44 17.40 -8.57
CA ASN A 55 20.33 16.26 -8.36
C ASN A 55 21.49 16.28 -9.39
N GLU A 56 22.73 16.05 -8.91
CA GLU A 56 23.93 16.18 -9.74
C GLU A 56 24.01 15.09 -10.83
N ASP A 57 23.56 13.86 -10.55
CA ASP A 57 23.48 12.77 -11.53
C ASP A 57 22.54 13.19 -12.67
N LEU A 58 21.35 13.71 -12.32
CA LEU A 58 20.33 14.10 -13.28
C LEU A 58 20.75 15.31 -14.12
N LYS A 59 21.37 16.32 -13.50
CA LYS A 59 21.96 17.46 -14.23
C LYS A 59 23.03 17.02 -15.22
N ALA A 60 23.87 16.07 -14.82
CA ALA A 60 24.90 15.52 -15.69
C ALA A 60 24.29 14.79 -16.88
N ALA A 61 23.29 13.94 -16.65
CA ALA A 61 22.58 13.23 -17.73
C ALA A 61 21.98 14.20 -18.76
N ILE A 62 21.31 15.27 -18.28
CA ILE A 62 20.73 16.32 -19.13
C ILE A 62 21.82 17.03 -19.94
N ARG A 63 22.93 17.44 -19.29
CA ARG A 63 24.05 18.13 -19.94
C ARG A 63 24.71 17.30 -21.02
N GLU A 64 24.84 15.98 -20.77
CA GLU A 64 25.48 15.02 -21.68
C GLU A 64 24.52 14.45 -22.71
N LYS A 65 23.24 14.85 -22.64
CA LYS A 65 22.16 14.40 -23.54
C LYS A 65 21.94 12.89 -23.49
N ILE A 66 22.12 12.30 -22.31
CA ILE A 66 21.73 10.93 -22.02
C ILE A 66 20.21 10.89 -21.91
N ASP A 67 19.58 9.87 -22.45
CA ASP A 67 18.13 9.69 -22.31
C ASP A 67 17.75 9.53 -20.83
N ILE A 68 16.73 10.28 -20.40
CA ILE A 68 16.24 10.22 -19.03
C ILE A 68 14.76 9.81 -19.04
N VAL A 69 14.37 8.95 -18.10
CA VAL A 69 12.99 8.50 -17.94
C VAL A 69 12.66 8.38 -16.46
N ASP A 70 11.47 8.77 -16.06
CA ASP A 70 11.05 8.51 -14.69
C ASP A 70 10.69 7.03 -14.46
N ARG A 71 10.71 6.61 -13.20
CA ARG A 71 10.48 5.21 -12.81
C ARG A 71 9.11 4.69 -13.28
N ALA A 72 8.06 5.50 -13.23
CA ALA A 72 6.72 5.06 -13.61
C ALA A 72 6.63 4.84 -15.13
N GLU A 73 7.19 5.74 -15.92
CA GLU A 73 7.27 5.58 -17.37
C GLU A 73 8.12 4.36 -17.75
N PHE A 74 9.26 4.17 -17.09
CA PHE A 74 10.09 2.99 -17.30
C PHE A 74 9.33 1.68 -17.02
N LEU A 75 8.61 1.61 -15.90
CA LEU A 75 7.78 0.45 -15.55
C LEU A 75 6.62 0.25 -16.54
N GLY A 76 5.96 1.32 -16.95
CA GLY A 76 4.89 1.26 -17.94
C GLY A 76 5.35 0.71 -19.29
N ASN A 77 6.54 1.14 -19.74
CA ASN A 77 7.16 0.58 -20.94
C ASN A 77 7.52 -0.90 -20.74
N LEU A 78 8.08 -1.25 -19.59
CA LEU A 78 8.40 -2.64 -19.25
C LEU A 78 7.17 -3.56 -19.28
N MET A 79 6.00 -3.09 -18.83
CA MET A 79 4.76 -3.88 -18.83
C MET A 79 4.36 -4.41 -20.20
N ARG A 80 4.72 -3.69 -21.28
CA ARG A 80 4.42 -4.05 -22.67
C ARG A 80 5.22 -5.25 -23.17
N ASP A 81 6.32 -5.61 -22.48
CA ASP A 81 7.15 -6.75 -22.80
C ASP A 81 6.61 -8.08 -22.25
N PHE A 82 5.52 -8.02 -21.48
CA PHE A 82 4.92 -9.20 -20.89
C PHE A 82 3.65 -9.64 -21.63
N ASP A 83 3.43 -10.95 -21.72
CA ASP A 83 2.25 -11.53 -22.36
C ASP A 83 0.96 -11.08 -21.63
N PHE A 84 1.02 -11.00 -20.29
CA PHE A 84 -0.05 -10.49 -19.44
C PHE A 84 0.52 -9.65 -18.30
N SER A 85 -0.11 -8.52 -18.01
CA SER A 85 0.30 -7.65 -16.90
C SER A 85 -0.91 -7.21 -16.08
N ILE A 86 -0.75 -7.25 -14.75
CA ILE A 86 -1.76 -6.84 -13.76
C ILE A 86 -1.22 -5.62 -13.01
N ALA A 87 -1.97 -4.54 -13.01
CA ALA A 87 -1.67 -3.34 -12.23
C ALA A 87 -2.75 -3.11 -11.18
N VAL A 88 -2.36 -3.11 -9.91
CA VAL A 88 -3.26 -2.85 -8.79
C VAL A 88 -3.20 -1.40 -8.40
N SER A 89 -4.31 -0.70 -8.55
CA SER A 89 -4.45 0.74 -8.34
C SER A 89 -5.56 1.06 -7.34
N GLY A 90 -5.61 2.29 -6.92
CA GLY A 90 -6.58 2.84 -5.97
C GLY A 90 -5.86 3.53 -4.82
N THR A 91 -6.55 4.38 -4.09
CA THR A 91 -5.95 5.13 -2.99
C THR A 91 -5.51 4.17 -1.88
N HIS A 92 -6.35 3.20 -1.50
CA HIS A 92 -6.13 2.27 -0.40
C HIS A 92 -6.17 0.81 -0.85
N GLY A 93 -5.47 -0.08 -0.12
CA GLY A 93 -5.53 -1.53 -0.31
C GLY A 93 -4.59 -2.12 -1.38
N LYS A 94 -3.86 -1.29 -2.13
CA LYS A 94 -2.95 -1.73 -3.22
C LYS A 94 -2.02 -2.87 -2.78
N THR A 95 -1.21 -2.64 -1.75
CA THR A 95 -0.20 -3.61 -1.29
C THR A 95 -0.83 -4.91 -0.80
N SER A 96 -1.93 -4.84 -0.03
CA SER A 96 -2.62 -6.04 0.46
C SER A 96 -3.20 -6.86 -0.69
N THR A 97 -3.86 -6.22 -1.65
CA THR A 97 -4.42 -6.91 -2.84
C THR A 97 -3.32 -7.52 -3.69
N THR A 98 -2.24 -6.77 -3.97
CA THR A 98 -1.10 -7.26 -4.74
C THR A 98 -0.42 -8.44 -4.05
N SER A 99 -0.30 -8.42 -2.71
CA SER A 99 0.24 -9.52 -1.92
C SER A 99 -0.67 -10.75 -1.95
N MET A 100 -2.01 -10.58 -1.90
CA MET A 100 -2.96 -11.70 -2.05
C MET A 100 -2.88 -12.32 -3.45
N ILE A 101 -2.77 -11.51 -4.51
CA ILE A 101 -2.53 -12.02 -5.86
C ILE A 101 -1.20 -12.77 -5.91
N THR A 102 -0.14 -12.21 -5.30
CA THR A 102 1.17 -12.85 -5.20
C THR A 102 1.06 -14.24 -4.56
N GLU A 103 0.28 -14.38 -3.48
CA GLU A 103 0.07 -15.67 -2.82
C GLU A 103 -0.49 -16.72 -3.78
N VAL A 104 -1.37 -16.32 -4.69
CA VAL A 104 -1.96 -17.19 -5.68
C VAL A 104 -0.98 -17.58 -6.78
N ILE A 105 -0.28 -16.57 -7.36
CA ILE A 105 0.49 -16.76 -8.58
C ILE A 105 1.96 -17.19 -8.36
N PHE A 106 2.47 -17.10 -7.15
CA PHE A 106 3.89 -17.29 -6.82
C PHE A 106 4.46 -18.63 -7.35
N ASP A 107 3.69 -19.71 -7.18
CA ASP A 107 4.10 -21.08 -7.51
C ASP A 107 3.65 -21.52 -8.92
N LEU A 108 3.17 -20.61 -9.77
CA LEU A 108 2.77 -20.95 -11.14
C LEU A 108 3.97 -21.35 -12.00
N GLU A 109 3.78 -22.29 -12.91
CA GLU A 109 4.80 -22.74 -13.86
C GLU A 109 5.26 -21.63 -14.81
N GLU A 110 4.43 -20.62 -15.04
CA GLU A 110 4.72 -19.42 -15.83
C GLU A 110 5.81 -18.56 -15.19
N ASP A 111 6.19 -18.81 -13.95
CA ASP A 111 7.21 -18.09 -13.18
C ASP A 111 7.05 -16.56 -13.26
N PRO A 112 6.05 -15.97 -12.58
CA PRO A 112 5.72 -14.55 -12.72
C PRO A 112 6.80 -13.62 -12.19
N THR A 113 6.93 -12.45 -12.84
CA THR A 113 7.65 -11.29 -12.30
C THR A 113 6.70 -10.47 -11.44
N ILE A 114 7.10 -10.16 -10.20
CA ILE A 114 6.26 -9.50 -9.20
C ILE A 114 7.01 -8.31 -8.60
N MET A 115 6.34 -7.16 -8.50
CA MET A 115 6.85 -5.95 -7.84
C MET A 115 5.80 -5.40 -6.86
N LEU A 116 6.13 -5.43 -5.57
CA LEU A 116 5.28 -4.96 -4.47
C LEU A 116 5.74 -3.61 -3.93
N GLY A 117 4.82 -2.84 -3.35
CA GLY A 117 5.15 -1.63 -2.59
C GLY A 117 5.64 -1.92 -1.16
N GLY A 118 5.32 -3.09 -0.61
CA GLY A 118 5.72 -3.55 0.73
C GLY A 118 6.60 -4.79 0.71
N MET A 119 7.12 -5.16 1.88
CA MET A 119 7.94 -6.37 2.06
C MET A 119 7.02 -7.58 2.30
N LEU A 120 7.25 -8.66 1.59
CA LEU A 120 6.52 -9.92 1.72
C LEU A 120 7.50 -11.08 1.91
N ASP A 121 7.35 -11.82 3.00
CA ASP A 121 8.26 -12.92 3.36
C ASP A 121 8.37 -13.98 2.27
N LYS A 122 7.24 -14.30 1.63
CA LYS A 122 7.18 -15.31 0.57
C LYS A 122 8.15 -15.07 -0.60
N ILE A 123 8.42 -13.80 -0.92
CA ILE A 123 9.36 -13.41 -1.98
C ILE A 123 10.70 -12.89 -1.42
N HIS A 124 10.89 -12.97 -0.09
CA HIS A 124 12.07 -12.48 0.62
C HIS A 124 12.43 -11.03 0.26
N GLY A 125 11.39 -10.18 0.14
CA GLY A 125 11.56 -8.79 -0.27
C GLY A 125 10.30 -8.19 -0.88
N ASN A 126 10.50 -7.33 -1.85
CA ASN A 126 9.42 -6.67 -2.59
C ASN A 126 9.48 -6.90 -4.11
N ILE A 127 10.45 -7.69 -4.59
CA ILE A 127 10.62 -8.02 -6.01
C ILE A 127 10.91 -9.51 -6.14
N LYS A 128 10.16 -10.20 -7.02
CA LYS A 128 10.49 -11.52 -7.54
C LYS A 128 10.68 -11.38 -9.06
N LEU A 129 11.84 -11.81 -9.55
CA LEU A 129 12.11 -11.87 -10.98
C LEU A 129 11.73 -13.25 -11.52
N GLY A 130 11.07 -13.26 -12.64
CA GLY A 130 10.61 -14.46 -13.32
C GLY A 130 10.63 -14.30 -14.84
N SER A 131 9.79 -15.06 -15.52
CA SER A 131 9.61 -15.01 -16.97
C SER A 131 8.86 -13.73 -17.42
N ASN A 132 8.73 -13.57 -18.73
CA ASN A 132 7.93 -12.50 -19.33
C ASN A 132 6.45 -12.90 -19.56
N LYS A 133 5.96 -13.98 -18.92
CA LYS A 133 4.58 -14.46 -19.10
C LYS A 133 3.58 -13.60 -18.32
N LEU A 134 3.89 -13.35 -17.04
CA LEU A 134 2.99 -12.63 -16.15
C LEU A 134 3.78 -11.59 -15.36
N PHE A 135 3.30 -10.35 -15.36
CA PHE A 135 3.81 -9.26 -14.55
C PHE A 135 2.74 -8.75 -13.60
N LEU A 136 3.06 -8.65 -12.33
CA LEU A 136 2.20 -8.08 -11.30
C LEU A 136 2.90 -6.89 -10.64
N THR A 137 2.21 -5.74 -10.58
CA THR A 137 2.74 -4.55 -9.89
C THR A 137 1.64 -3.71 -9.27
N GLU A 138 2.01 -2.87 -8.31
CA GLU A 138 1.19 -1.74 -7.87
C GLU A 138 1.36 -0.56 -8.83
N ALA A 139 0.27 0.17 -9.08
CA ALA A 139 0.26 1.39 -9.88
C ALA A 139 -0.25 2.55 -9.00
N CYS A 140 0.68 3.42 -8.58
CA CYS A 140 0.36 4.55 -7.71
C CYS A 140 -0.14 5.74 -8.54
N GLU A 141 -1.20 6.39 -8.06
CA GLU A 141 -1.79 7.59 -8.65
C GLU A 141 -0.98 8.87 -8.41
N TYR A 142 -0.10 8.89 -7.40
CA TYR A 142 0.69 10.07 -7.02
C TYR A 142 1.41 10.68 -8.23
N LYS A 143 1.35 12.01 -8.35
CA LYS A 143 1.85 12.78 -9.51
C LYS A 143 1.32 12.31 -10.86
N ALA A 144 0.12 11.75 -10.87
CA ALA A 144 -0.52 11.16 -12.05
C ALA A 144 0.32 10.05 -12.73
N ASN A 145 1.22 9.40 -11.98
CA ASN A 145 2.10 8.34 -12.50
C ASN A 145 1.34 7.15 -13.07
N ILE A 146 0.14 6.88 -12.55
CA ILE A 146 -0.74 5.82 -13.05
C ILE A 146 -0.99 5.92 -14.57
N LYS A 147 -1.03 7.14 -15.13
CA LYS A 147 -1.22 7.40 -16.58
C LYS A 147 -0.10 6.88 -17.46
N LYS A 148 1.01 6.47 -16.87
CA LYS A 148 2.19 5.93 -17.59
C LYS A 148 2.18 4.40 -17.65
N TYR A 149 1.20 3.72 -17.02
CA TYR A 149 1.10 2.27 -16.98
C TYR A 149 0.18 1.75 -18.09
N PHE A 150 0.51 0.58 -18.64
CA PHE A 150 -0.21 -0.07 -19.76
C PHE A 150 -0.48 -1.55 -19.45
N PRO A 151 -1.32 -1.86 -18.42
CA PRO A 151 -1.60 -3.24 -18.06
C PRO A 151 -2.61 -3.90 -19.00
N ARG A 152 -2.58 -5.25 -19.03
CA ARG A 152 -3.66 -6.06 -19.60
C ARG A 152 -4.87 -6.15 -18.68
N LEU A 153 -4.66 -6.02 -17.37
CA LEU A 153 -5.69 -5.95 -16.34
C LEU A 153 -5.37 -4.82 -15.36
N ALA A 154 -6.16 -3.78 -15.39
CA ALA A 154 -6.15 -2.73 -14.36
C ALA A 154 -7.16 -3.05 -13.26
N ILE A 155 -6.76 -2.93 -12.00
CA ILE A 155 -7.65 -3.08 -10.83
C ILE A 155 -7.78 -1.73 -10.16
N ILE A 156 -9.00 -1.25 -9.96
CA ILE A 156 -9.31 0.00 -9.25
C ILE A 156 -10.08 -0.36 -7.98
N LEU A 157 -9.38 -0.25 -6.84
CA LEU A 157 -9.93 -0.65 -5.54
C LEU A 157 -10.87 0.42 -4.96
N ASN A 158 -10.47 1.67 -5.06
CA ASN A 158 -11.20 2.84 -4.59
C ASN A 158 -10.51 4.12 -5.08
N ILE A 159 -11.21 5.25 -5.04
CA ILE A 159 -10.68 6.59 -5.32
C ILE A 159 -11.10 7.49 -4.16
N ASP A 160 -10.12 7.95 -3.36
CA ASP A 160 -10.31 8.79 -2.18
C ASP A 160 -9.37 10.00 -2.24
N GLU A 161 -9.63 11.01 -1.41
CA GLU A 161 -8.78 12.20 -1.32
C GLU A 161 -7.45 11.86 -0.63
N ASP A 162 -6.39 11.73 -1.39
CA ASP A 162 -5.01 11.65 -0.90
C ASP A 162 -4.08 12.46 -1.82
N HIS A 163 -2.83 12.63 -1.40
CA HIS A 163 -1.82 13.35 -2.18
C HIS A 163 -2.24 14.78 -2.58
N LEU A 164 -2.90 15.50 -1.65
CA LEU A 164 -3.37 16.88 -1.85
C LEU A 164 -2.22 17.90 -1.92
N ASP A 165 -0.98 17.46 -1.81
CA ASP A 165 0.23 18.21 -2.19
C ASP A 165 0.44 18.29 -3.71
N TYR A 166 -0.22 17.39 -4.47
CA TYR A 166 -0.20 17.35 -5.93
C TYR A 166 -1.58 17.56 -6.56
N PHE A 167 -2.60 16.89 -6.04
CA PHE A 167 -3.97 17.01 -6.54
C PHE A 167 -4.70 18.18 -5.89
N ASP A 168 -5.45 18.95 -6.68
CA ASP A 168 -6.23 20.08 -6.18
C ASP A 168 -7.45 19.65 -5.35
N ASN A 169 -8.08 18.53 -5.75
CA ASN A 169 -9.32 18.00 -5.15
C ASN A 169 -9.62 16.58 -5.68
N ILE A 170 -10.71 15.99 -5.20
CA ILE A 170 -11.16 14.65 -5.62
C ILE A 170 -11.45 14.57 -7.13
N ASP A 171 -11.98 15.61 -7.74
CA ASP A 171 -12.30 15.61 -9.18
C ASP A 171 -11.03 15.51 -10.03
N HIS A 172 -9.93 16.14 -9.59
CA HIS A 172 -8.62 16.00 -10.25
C HIS A 172 -8.07 14.58 -10.13
N ILE A 173 -8.30 13.91 -9.00
CA ILE A 173 -7.93 12.50 -8.80
C ILE A 173 -8.77 11.61 -9.72
N ILE A 174 -10.10 11.76 -9.71
CA ILE A 174 -11.02 11.00 -10.58
C ILE A 174 -10.62 11.16 -12.04
N LYS A 175 -10.36 12.40 -12.49
CA LYS A 175 -9.91 12.67 -13.87
C LYS A 175 -8.62 11.94 -14.22
N THR A 176 -7.69 11.82 -13.28
CA THR A 176 -6.45 11.06 -13.47
C THR A 176 -6.70 9.57 -13.71
N PHE A 177 -7.68 8.97 -13.00
CA PHE A 177 -8.10 7.59 -13.24
C PHE A 177 -8.89 7.43 -14.55
N GLU A 178 -9.72 8.41 -14.93
CA GLU A 178 -10.37 8.43 -16.25
C GLU A 178 -9.34 8.43 -17.39
N ASP A 179 -8.34 9.32 -17.31
CA ASP A 179 -7.24 9.37 -18.28
C ASP A 179 -6.43 8.06 -18.32
N TYR A 180 -6.29 7.37 -17.17
CA TYR A 180 -5.65 6.06 -17.12
C TYR A 180 -6.44 5.00 -17.89
N CYS A 181 -7.77 5.07 -17.89
CA CYS A 181 -8.61 4.15 -18.67
C CYS A 181 -8.34 4.23 -20.17
N GLU A 182 -7.85 5.37 -20.69
CA GLU A 182 -7.51 5.54 -22.10
C GLU A 182 -6.31 4.67 -22.53
N ASN A 183 -5.50 4.20 -21.58
CA ASN A 183 -4.39 3.28 -21.85
C ASN A 183 -4.83 1.83 -22.10
N LEU A 184 -6.10 1.51 -21.84
CA LEU A 184 -6.66 0.15 -21.94
C LEU A 184 -7.36 -0.02 -23.30
N GLY A 185 -6.88 -0.96 -24.10
CA GLY A 185 -7.49 -1.30 -25.38
C GLY A 185 -8.71 -2.25 -25.23
N PRO A 186 -9.42 -2.54 -26.34
CA PRO A 186 -10.66 -3.33 -26.29
C PRO A 186 -10.47 -4.79 -25.85
N ASP A 187 -9.26 -5.32 -25.91
CA ASP A 187 -8.93 -6.66 -25.43
C ASP A 187 -8.48 -6.71 -23.97
N ASP A 188 -8.18 -5.54 -23.37
CA ASP A 188 -7.77 -5.41 -21.98
C ASP A 188 -8.96 -5.44 -21.04
N TYR A 189 -8.67 -5.49 -19.74
CA TYR A 189 -9.67 -5.56 -18.68
C TYR A 189 -9.49 -4.42 -17.68
N ILE A 190 -10.61 -3.91 -17.18
CA ILE A 190 -10.63 -3.10 -15.97
C ILE A 190 -11.54 -3.77 -14.95
N LEU A 191 -11.04 -3.96 -13.72
CA LEU A 191 -11.76 -4.50 -12.59
C LEU A 191 -12.00 -3.40 -11.56
N VAL A 192 -13.25 -3.01 -11.34
CA VAL A 192 -13.62 -1.81 -10.57
C VAL A 192 -14.50 -2.16 -9.40
N ASN A 193 -14.27 -1.51 -8.25
CA ASN A 193 -15.12 -1.65 -7.07
C ASN A 193 -16.47 -0.95 -7.28
N ALA A 194 -17.55 -1.70 -7.33
CA ALA A 194 -18.91 -1.18 -7.50
C ALA A 194 -19.44 -0.41 -6.29
N ASP A 195 -18.87 -0.63 -5.11
CA ASP A 195 -19.29 0.04 -3.86
C ASP A 195 -18.62 1.40 -3.68
N ASP A 196 -17.54 1.67 -4.43
CA ASP A 196 -16.87 2.96 -4.45
C ASP A 196 -17.56 3.92 -5.41
N GLU A 197 -18.05 5.06 -4.90
CA GLU A 197 -18.84 6.01 -5.68
C GLU A 197 -18.00 6.75 -6.72
N ASN A 198 -16.76 7.08 -6.39
CA ASN A 198 -15.88 7.86 -7.26
C ASN A 198 -15.36 7.03 -8.46
N SER A 199 -15.24 5.73 -8.32
CA SER A 199 -14.80 4.84 -9.41
C SER A 199 -15.90 4.50 -10.42
N HIS A 200 -17.17 4.84 -10.12
CA HIS A 200 -18.30 4.56 -11.02
C HIS A 200 -18.20 5.27 -12.37
N THR A 201 -17.65 6.46 -12.40
CA THR A 201 -17.50 7.27 -13.63
C THR A 201 -16.60 6.61 -14.66
N LEU A 202 -15.67 5.76 -14.22
CA LEU A 202 -14.68 5.12 -15.08
C LEU A 202 -15.32 4.24 -16.17
N ARG A 203 -16.55 3.75 -15.95
CA ARG A 203 -17.24 2.91 -16.92
C ARG A 203 -17.43 3.60 -18.27
N ASP A 204 -17.73 4.89 -18.25
CA ASP A 204 -18.04 5.68 -19.46
C ASP A 204 -16.76 6.13 -20.19
N HIS A 205 -15.59 5.96 -19.55
CA HIS A 205 -14.27 6.32 -20.08
C HIS A 205 -13.44 5.13 -20.57
N CYS A 206 -13.94 3.89 -20.43
CA CYS A 206 -13.21 2.69 -20.83
C CYS A 206 -13.73 2.12 -22.14
N SER A 207 -12.83 1.87 -23.11
CA SER A 207 -13.11 1.06 -24.29
C SER A 207 -12.84 -0.44 -24.08
N CYS A 208 -12.30 -0.80 -22.92
CA CYS A 208 -11.90 -2.14 -22.52
C CYS A 208 -13.06 -2.98 -21.94
N LYS A 209 -12.79 -4.23 -21.57
CA LYS A 209 -13.75 -5.12 -20.90
C LYS A 209 -13.90 -4.69 -19.45
N TYR A 210 -15.02 -4.03 -19.15
CA TYR A 210 -15.36 -3.56 -17.80
C TYR A 210 -15.95 -4.71 -16.97
N ILE A 211 -15.36 -5.00 -15.83
CA ILE A 211 -15.78 -6.00 -14.84
C ILE A 211 -15.86 -5.32 -13.48
N SER A 212 -16.87 -5.65 -12.70
CA SER A 212 -17.08 -5.07 -11.38
C SER A 212 -16.97 -6.10 -10.26
N PHE A 213 -16.54 -5.63 -9.09
CA PHE A 213 -16.63 -6.40 -7.84
C PHE A 213 -17.23 -5.54 -6.72
N GLY A 214 -17.87 -6.17 -5.74
CA GLY A 214 -18.48 -5.44 -4.63
C GLY A 214 -19.07 -6.35 -3.57
N VAL A 215 -19.43 -5.76 -2.44
CA VAL A 215 -20.01 -6.43 -1.28
C VAL A 215 -21.49 -6.01 -1.11
N ASP A 216 -21.73 -4.70 -1.17
CA ASP A 216 -23.02 -4.09 -0.85
C ASP A 216 -23.85 -3.84 -2.13
N LYS A 217 -23.25 -3.50 -3.25
CA LYS A 217 -23.91 -3.26 -4.55
C LYS A 217 -23.85 -4.48 -5.46
N MET A 218 -24.72 -4.50 -6.47
CA MET A 218 -24.68 -5.53 -7.52
C MET A 218 -23.40 -5.36 -8.36
N ALA A 219 -22.67 -6.46 -8.51
CA ALA A 219 -21.44 -6.52 -9.29
C ALA A 219 -21.29 -7.89 -9.97
N ASP A 220 -20.34 -8.00 -10.92
CA ASP A 220 -20.02 -9.28 -11.57
C ASP A 220 -19.46 -10.28 -10.55
N TYR A 221 -18.54 -9.82 -9.68
CA TYR A 221 -18.07 -10.58 -8.52
C TYR A 221 -18.64 -9.99 -7.24
N THR A 222 -19.29 -10.82 -6.40
CA THR A 222 -19.86 -10.36 -5.13
C THR A 222 -19.46 -11.28 -3.98
N ALA A 223 -19.14 -10.69 -2.83
CA ALA A 223 -19.03 -11.41 -1.57
C ALA A 223 -20.40 -11.49 -0.89
N LYS A 224 -20.83 -12.70 -0.53
CA LYS A 224 -22.10 -12.95 0.17
C LYS A 224 -21.90 -13.88 1.35
N ASN A 225 -22.93 -13.98 2.22
CA ASN A 225 -22.86 -14.82 3.41
C ASN A 225 -21.62 -14.49 4.27
N ILE A 226 -21.36 -13.20 4.39
CA ILE A 226 -20.23 -12.70 5.18
C ILE A 226 -20.52 -12.98 6.65
N ASP A 227 -19.55 -13.61 7.31
CA ASP A 227 -19.57 -13.86 8.74
C ASP A 227 -18.17 -13.64 9.31
N PHE A 228 -18.09 -13.35 10.60
CA PHE A 228 -16.83 -13.13 11.30
C PHE A 228 -16.67 -14.20 12.38
N ARG A 229 -15.51 -14.84 12.42
CA ARG A 229 -15.18 -15.74 13.53
C ARG A 229 -15.06 -14.93 14.84
N GLU A 230 -15.07 -15.62 15.98
CA GLU A 230 -14.82 -14.99 17.30
C GLU A 230 -13.50 -14.19 17.33
N SER A 231 -12.52 -14.58 16.51
CA SER A 231 -11.24 -13.87 16.30
C SER A 231 -11.33 -12.62 15.41
N GLY A 232 -12.53 -12.22 14.94
CA GLY A 232 -12.69 -11.10 14.02
C GLY A 232 -12.27 -11.35 12.58
N LEU A 233 -11.88 -12.59 12.24
CA LEU A 233 -11.45 -12.97 10.89
C LEU A 233 -12.68 -13.24 9.99
N PRO A 234 -12.75 -12.61 8.80
CA PRO A 234 -13.92 -12.77 7.92
C PRO A 234 -13.88 -14.06 7.11
N LYS A 235 -15.07 -14.62 6.88
CA LYS A 235 -15.34 -15.69 5.91
C LYS A 235 -16.53 -15.31 5.06
N PHE A 236 -16.51 -15.71 3.79
CA PHE A 236 -17.58 -15.36 2.85
C PHE A 236 -17.59 -16.26 1.61
N ASP A 237 -18.71 -16.24 0.91
CA ASP A 237 -18.86 -16.90 -0.37
C ASP A 237 -18.62 -15.93 -1.54
N VAL A 238 -17.86 -16.36 -2.53
CA VAL A 238 -17.65 -15.61 -3.78
C VAL A 238 -18.66 -16.06 -4.83
N TYR A 239 -19.36 -15.09 -5.38
CA TYR A 239 -20.28 -15.28 -6.50
C TYR A 239 -19.76 -14.58 -7.75
N PHE A 240 -19.83 -15.24 -8.89
CA PHE A 240 -19.65 -14.66 -10.21
C PHE A 240 -20.93 -14.77 -11.01
N LYS A 241 -21.48 -13.62 -11.46
CA LYS A 241 -22.76 -13.55 -12.20
C LYS A 241 -23.85 -14.40 -11.55
N HIS A 242 -24.07 -14.18 -10.24
CA HIS A 242 -25.07 -14.85 -9.39
C HIS A 242 -24.82 -16.34 -9.07
N LYS A 243 -23.76 -16.96 -9.61
CA LYS A 243 -23.39 -18.34 -9.27
C LYS A 243 -22.29 -18.34 -8.21
N LYS A 244 -22.49 -19.09 -7.12
CA LYS A 244 -21.40 -19.34 -6.16
C LYS A 244 -20.29 -20.13 -6.85
N ILE A 245 -19.06 -19.63 -6.77
CA ILE A 245 -17.89 -20.22 -7.39
C ILE A 245 -16.79 -20.59 -6.40
N ALA A 246 -16.80 -19.99 -5.18
CA ALA A 246 -15.82 -20.31 -4.15
C ALA A 246 -16.33 -19.94 -2.75
N HIS A 247 -15.56 -20.36 -1.73
CA HIS A 247 -15.66 -19.92 -0.35
C HIS A 247 -14.28 -19.52 0.13
N LEU A 248 -14.17 -18.35 0.78
CA LEU A 248 -12.94 -17.85 1.38
C LEU A 248 -13.09 -17.76 2.89
N ASP A 249 -12.02 -18.13 3.59
CA ASP A 249 -11.91 -18.09 5.04
C ASP A 249 -10.59 -17.39 5.35
N LEU A 250 -10.63 -16.04 5.52
CA LEU A 250 -9.43 -15.23 5.57
C LEU A 250 -8.67 -15.39 6.90
N SER A 251 -7.35 -15.28 6.83
CA SER A 251 -6.46 -15.23 7.97
C SER A 251 -6.01 -13.81 8.34
N VAL A 252 -6.64 -12.78 7.74
CA VAL A 252 -6.39 -11.36 8.01
C VAL A 252 -7.69 -10.65 8.40
N MET A 253 -7.61 -9.70 9.34
CA MET A 253 -8.75 -9.01 9.94
C MET A 253 -9.34 -7.92 9.02
N GLY A 254 -10.61 -7.59 9.27
CA GLY A 254 -11.25 -6.38 8.79
C GLY A 254 -12.06 -6.51 7.50
N LYS A 255 -13.17 -5.75 7.44
CA LYS A 255 -14.07 -5.70 6.27
C LYS A 255 -13.34 -5.28 4.99
N HIS A 256 -12.36 -4.37 5.07
CA HIS A 256 -11.57 -3.93 3.93
C HIS A 256 -10.82 -5.09 3.25
N ASN A 257 -10.41 -6.11 4.01
CA ASN A 257 -9.75 -7.28 3.44
C ASN A 257 -10.71 -8.23 2.70
N ILE A 258 -12.03 -8.13 2.91
CA ILE A 258 -13.02 -8.78 2.05
C ILE A 258 -12.96 -8.20 0.63
N TYR A 259 -12.90 -6.87 0.50
CA TYR A 259 -12.75 -6.19 -0.80
C TYR A 259 -11.41 -6.53 -1.47
N ASN A 260 -10.31 -6.48 -0.71
CA ASN A 260 -8.99 -6.82 -1.22
C ASN A 260 -8.93 -8.27 -1.73
N ALA A 261 -9.48 -9.22 -0.96
CA ALA A 261 -9.52 -10.64 -1.32
C ALA A 261 -10.45 -10.91 -2.52
N LEU A 262 -11.59 -10.22 -2.58
CA LEU A 262 -12.52 -10.34 -3.71
C LEU A 262 -11.90 -9.79 -5.00
N ALA A 263 -11.21 -8.65 -4.94
CA ALA A 263 -10.48 -8.09 -6.07
C ALA A 263 -9.33 -9.02 -6.53
N ALA A 264 -8.55 -9.54 -5.58
CA ALA A 264 -7.49 -10.51 -5.86
C ALA A 264 -8.04 -11.80 -6.49
N PHE A 265 -9.14 -12.32 -5.95
CA PHE A 265 -9.82 -13.48 -6.50
C PHE A 265 -10.28 -13.23 -7.93
N ALA A 266 -10.99 -12.12 -8.16
CA ALA A 266 -11.51 -11.76 -9.48
C ALA A 266 -10.37 -11.59 -10.51
N ALA A 267 -9.28 -10.95 -10.13
CA ALA A 267 -8.12 -10.78 -11.00
C ALA A 267 -7.49 -12.11 -11.43
N CYS A 268 -7.26 -13.02 -10.48
CA CYS A 268 -6.71 -14.35 -10.76
C CYS A 268 -7.69 -15.21 -11.60
N HIS A 269 -8.99 -15.07 -11.37
CA HIS A 269 -10.02 -15.77 -12.16
C HIS A 269 -10.14 -15.21 -13.58
N ILE A 270 -10.00 -13.89 -13.78
CA ILE A 270 -9.91 -13.25 -15.10
C ILE A 270 -8.66 -13.73 -15.86
N TYR A 271 -7.55 -13.90 -15.17
CA TYR A 271 -6.33 -14.49 -15.75
C TYR A 271 -6.51 -15.94 -16.20
N GLY A 272 -7.50 -16.65 -15.65
CA GLY A 272 -7.86 -18.01 -16.07
C GLY A 272 -7.53 -19.10 -15.07
N LEU A 273 -7.20 -18.75 -13.81
CA LEU A 273 -6.91 -19.74 -12.77
C LEU A 273 -8.18 -20.36 -12.20
N ASP A 274 -8.03 -21.59 -11.71
CA ASP A 274 -9.10 -22.35 -11.08
C ASP A 274 -9.58 -21.73 -9.76
N SER A 275 -10.90 -21.68 -9.56
CA SER A 275 -11.52 -21.03 -8.40
C SER A 275 -11.13 -21.65 -7.05
N ASP A 276 -10.98 -22.99 -6.99
CA ASP A 276 -10.61 -23.67 -5.75
C ASP A 276 -9.13 -23.44 -5.40
N LEU A 277 -8.28 -23.37 -6.44
CA LEU A 277 -6.88 -22.99 -6.26
C LEU A 277 -6.77 -21.56 -5.69
N ILE A 278 -7.47 -20.61 -6.29
CA ILE A 278 -7.47 -19.21 -5.86
C ILE A 278 -7.97 -19.11 -4.41
N ALA A 279 -9.11 -19.73 -4.10
CA ALA A 279 -9.69 -19.66 -2.76
C ALA A 279 -8.76 -20.23 -1.70
N ARG A 280 -8.16 -21.40 -1.95
CA ARG A 280 -7.20 -22.02 -1.02
C ARG A 280 -5.98 -21.14 -0.76
N LYS A 281 -5.42 -20.53 -1.81
CA LYS A 281 -4.24 -19.68 -1.70
C LYS A 281 -4.53 -18.36 -0.99
N ILE A 282 -5.63 -17.69 -1.31
CA ILE A 282 -6.03 -16.44 -0.62
C ILE A 282 -6.35 -16.71 0.85
N SER A 283 -7.02 -17.83 1.18
CA SER A 283 -7.31 -18.19 2.58
C SER A 283 -6.04 -18.49 3.39
N ALA A 284 -4.96 -18.91 2.75
CA ALA A 284 -3.66 -19.12 3.39
C ALA A 284 -2.83 -17.84 3.57
N TYR A 285 -3.27 -16.72 3.00
CA TYR A 285 -2.57 -15.44 3.13
C TYR A 285 -2.62 -14.91 4.56
N THR A 286 -1.47 -14.69 5.17
CA THR A 286 -1.33 -14.27 6.58
C THR A 286 -1.02 -12.78 6.77
N GLY A 287 -0.98 -12.02 5.68
CA GLY A 287 -0.69 -10.59 5.72
C GLY A 287 0.64 -10.22 5.07
N VAL A 288 0.93 -8.95 5.09
CA VAL A 288 2.19 -8.32 4.67
C VAL A 288 2.66 -7.40 5.79
N HIS A 289 3.97 -7.21 5.91
CA HIS A 289 4.53 -6.36 6.96
C HIS A 289 3.84 -5.00 7.05
N ARG A 290 3.59 -4.57 8.27
CA ARG A 290 2.99 -3.28 8.58
C ARG A 290 1.55 -3.10 8.05
N ARG A 291 0.75 -4.18 7.93
CA ARG A 291 -0.69 -4.13 7.59
C ARG A 291 -1.48 -4.96 8.59
N LEU A 292 -1.87 -4.34 9.72
CA LEU A 292 -2.41 -5.01 10.91
C LEU A 292 -1.56 -6.24 11.30
N GLU A 293 -0.24 -6.06 11.23
CA GLU A 293 0.74 -7.11 11.53
C GLU A 293 0.76 -7.37 13.02
N PHE A 294 0.51 -8.62 13.43
CA PHE A 294 0.74 -9.05 14.80
C PHE A 294 2.25 -9.21 15.04
N LYS A 295 2.80 -8.39 15.92
CA LYS A 295 4.24 -8.37 16.22
C LYS A 295 4.62 -9.31 17.37
N GLY A 296 3.68 -9.60 18.27
CA GLY A 296 3.91 -10.45 19.44
C GLY A 296 3.07 -10.02 20.62
N THR A 297 3.29 -10.68 21.75
CA THR A 297 2.62 -10.40 23.04
C THR A 297 3.68 -10.22 24.12
N PHE A 298 3.55 -9.17 24.95
CA PHE A 298 4.35 -9.00 26.16
C PHE A 298 3.42 -8.78 27.36
N ASP A 299 3.67 -9.41 28.47
CA ASP A 299 2.86 -9.34 29.69
C ASP A 299 1.35 -9.52 29.46
N GLY A 300 0.96 -10.32 28.46
CA GLY A 300 -0.43 -10.56 28.09
C GLY A 300 -1.09 -9.43 27.32
N ILE A 301 -0.31 -8.49 26.75
CA ILE A 301 -0.73 -7.38 25.92
C ILE A 301 -0.29 -7.67 24.48
N ASP A 302 -1.23 -7.66 23.56
CA ASP A 302 -0.93 -7.86 22.14
C ASP A 302 -0.44 -6.59 21.47
N VAL A 303 0.62 -6.72 20.66
CA VAL A 303 1.23 -5.61 19.91
C VAL A 303 0.99 -5.81 18.42
N LEU A 304 0.34 -4.83 17.82
CA LEU A 304 0.08 -4.75 16.37
C LEU A 304 0.85 -3.57 15.74
N ASP A 305 1.15 -3.67 14.46
CA ASP A 305 1.67 -2.56 13.65
C ASP A 305 0.88 -2.38 12.36
N ASP A 306 0.59 -1.13 12.00
CA ASP A 306 -0.10 -0.79 10.77
C ASP A 306 0.54 0.44 10.09
N TYR A 307 0.63 0.39 8.78
CA TYR A 307 1.15 1.49 7.95
C TYR A 307 0.15 2.63 7.77
N ALA A 308 -1.07 2.51 8.31
CA ALA A 308 -2.15 3.48 8.16
C ALA A 308 -1.67 4.91 8.49
N HIS A 309 -1.81 5.80 7.53
CA HIS A 309 -1.38 7.19 7.60
C HIS A 309 -2.39 8.15 6.95
N HIS A 310 -3.55 7.62 6.56
CA HIS A 310 -4.70 8.36 6.05
C HIS A 310 -5.91 8.15 6.98
N PRO A 311 -6.81 9.15 7.17
CA PRO A 311 -7.99 9.03 8.04
C PRO A 311 -8.84 7.79 7.76
N THR A 312 -9.10 7.45 6.50
CA THR A 312 -9.87 6.29 6.07
C THR A 312 -9.20 4.98 6.48
N GLU A 313 -7.86 4.89 6.34
CA GLU A 313 -7.09 3.71 6.75
C GLU A 313 -7.13 3.52 8.27
N ILE A 314 -6.93 4.59 9.06
CA ILE A 314 -7.00 4.56 10.53
C ILE A 314 -8.37 4.05 11.00
N LYS A 315 -9.46 4.60 10.47
CA LYS A 315 -10.82 4.14 10.79
C LYS A 315 -11.01 2.65 10.50
N SER A 316 -10.55 2.21 9.34
CA SER A 316 -10.69 0.82 8.89
C SER A 316 -9.87 -0.13 9.77
N ALA A 317 -8.62 0.23 10.06
CA ALA A 317 -7.74 -0.58 10.91
C ALA A 317 -8.27 -0.67 12.35
N LEU A 318 -8.62 0.45 12.97
CA LEU A 318 -9.16 0.47 14.33
C LEU A 318 -10.50 -0.27 14.44
N SER A 319 -11.37 -0.18 13.42
CA SER A 319 -12.61 -0.95 13.38
C SER A 319 -12.34 -2.46 13.31
N ALA A 320 -11.33 -2.87 12.54
CA ALA A 320 -10.94 -4.28 12.47
C ALA A 320 -10.40 -4.79 13.82
N ILE A 321 -9.54 -4.01 14.48
CA ILE A 321 -8.99 -4.34 15.79
C ILE A 321 -10.10 -4.43 16.84
N ARG A 322 -11.03 -3.46 16.89
CA ARG A 322 -12.13 -3.45 17.86
C ARG A 322 -13.03 -4.68 17.77
N ASN A 323 -13.20 -5.27 16.58
CA ASN A 323 -13.95 -6.50 16.43
C ASN A 323 -13.25 -7.73 17.04
N SER A 324 -11.95 -7.65 17.32
CA SER A 324 -11.15 -8.74 17.86
C SER A 324 -10.75 -8.53 19.33
N TYR A 325 -10.76 -7.30 19.82
CA TYR A 325 -10.31 -6.93 21.16
C TYR A 325 -11.43 -6.21 21.92
N ALA A 326 -11.86 -6.79 23.05
CA ALA A 326 -12.91 -6.23 23.90
C ALA A 326 -12.37 -5.22 24.92
N ASN A 327 -11.08 -5.32 25.31
CA ASN A 327 -10.42 -4.46 26.28
C ASN A 327 -9.90 -3.17 25.64
N ASP A 328 -9.09 -2.39 26.36
CA ASP A 328 -8.60 -1.11 25.90
C ASP A 328 -7.66 -1.26 24.68
N ILE A 329 -7.89 -0.42 23.67
CA ILE A 329 -7.03 -0.27 22.51
C ILE A 329 -6.23 1.02 22.66
N TYR A 330 -4.93 0.87 22.83
CA TYR A 330 -3.95 1.95 22.80
C TYR A 330 -3.49 2.17 21.37
N CYS A 331 -3.91 3.26 20.74
CA CYS A 331 -3.49 3.64 19.40
C CYS A 331 -2.37 4.68 19.46
N ILE A 332 -1.17 4.30 19.06
CA ILE A 332 -0.03 5.19 18.89
C ILE A 332 0.04 5.61 17.43
N PHE A 333 -0.44 6.81 17.11
CA PHE A 333 -0.47 7.30 15.74
C PHE A 333 0.58 8.38 15.51
N GLN A 334 1.56 8.09 14.65
CA GLN A 334 2.54 9.06 14.19
C GLN A 334 2.07 9.74 12.90
N PRO A 335 1.69 11.03 12.94
CA PRO A 335 1.32 11.75 11.72
C PRO A 335 2.49 11.78 10.74
N HIS A 336 2.21 11.58 9.46
CA HIS A 336 3.22 11.54 8.41
C HIS A 336 3.09 12.75 7.51
N THR A 337 4.14 13.56 7.46
CA THR A 337 4.32 14.87 6.82
C THR A 337 3.49 16.02 7.43
N TYR A 338 4.07 17.20 7.43
CA TYR A 338 3.41 18.40 7.93
C TYR A 338 2.23 18.80 7.04
N THR A 339 2.41 18.74 5.73
CA THR A 339 1.39 19.12 4.75
C THR A 339 0.14 18.26 4.90
N ARG A 340 0.25 16.91 4.89
CA ARG A 340 -0.89 16.01 5.07
C ARG A 340 -1.56 16.23 6.43
N THR A 341 -0.79 16.34 7.50
CA THR A 341 -1.33 16.56 8.86
C THR A 341 -2.16 17.83 8.92
N LYS A 342 -1.69 18.91 8.29
CA LYS A 342 -2.40 20.19 8.23
C LYS A 342 -3.68 20.12 7.39
N LEU A 343 -3.59 19.58 6.18
CA LEU A 343 -4.72 19.52 5.24
C LEU A 343 -5.84 18.60 5.75
N LEU A 344 -5.50 17.48 6.37
CA LEU A 344 -6.46 16.49 6.86
C LEU A 344 -6.71 16.55 8.38
N LEU A 345 -6.34 17.65 9.06
CA LEU A 345 -6.42 17.78 10.51
C LEU A 345 -7.79 17.40 11.08
N ASN A 346 -8.86 17.92 10.48
CA ASN A 346 -10.22 17.65 10.93
C ASN A 346 -10.65 16.19 10.67
N SER A 347 -10.25 15.62 9.56
CA SER A 347 -10.53 14.24 9.20
C SER A 347 -9.77 13.27 10.11
N PHE A 348 -8.51 13.56 10.42
CA PHE A 348 -7.75 12.82 11.42
C PHE A 348 -8.41 12.85 12.79
N ALA A 349 -8.86 14.04 13.22
CA ALA A 349 -9.48 14.19 14.54
C ALA A 349 -10.77 13.35 14.73
N GLN A 350 -11.39 12.90 13.64
CA GLN A 350 -12.59 12.04 13.62
C GLN A 350 -12.29 10.58 13.28
N SER A 351 -11.03 10.14 13.35
CA SER A 351 -10.65 8.81 12.85
C SER A 351 -10.42 7.77 13.94
N PHE A 352 -10.48 8.17 15.22
CA PHE A 352 -10.07 7.34 16.35
C PHE A 352 -11.24 6.79 17.17
N ASP A 353 -12.45 6.68 16.61
CA ASP A 353 -13.65 6.28 17.36
C ASP A 353 -13.54 4.92 18.04
N ASN A 354 -12.79 4.00 17.46
CA ASN A 354 -12.59 2.65 17.96
C ASN A 354 -11.33 2.47 18.84
N ALA A 355 -10.59 3.54 19.14
CA ALA A 355 -9.51 3.54 20.12
C ALA A 355 -10.00 4.07 21.48
N ASP A 356 -9.49 3.51 22.58
CA ASP A 356 -9.79 3.95 23.95
C ASP A 356 -8.76 4.98 24.42
N LYS A 357 -7.49 4.78 24.07
CA LYS A 357 -6.37 5.68 24.37
C LYS A 357 -5.63 6.03 23.08
N ILE A 358 -5.40 7.31 22.86
CA ILE A 358 -4.77 7.81 21.65
C ILE A 358 -3.49 8.56 22.05
N ILE A 359 -2.37 8.12 21.51
CA ILE A 359 -1.06 8.71 21.82
C ILE A 359 -0.47 9.23 20.51
N ILE A 360 -0.15 10.50 20.47
CA ILE A 360 0.37 11.17 19.28
C ILE A 360 1.80 11.65 19.55
N PRO A 361 2.83 10.99 18.98
CA PRO A 361 4.22 11.48 18.99
C PRO A 361 4.42 12.65 18.01
N ASP A 362 5.67 13.11 17.89
CA ASP A 362 6.03 14.14 16.92
C ASP A 362 5.75 13.69 15.47
N ILE A 363 5.41 14.67 14.62
CA ILE A 363 5.15 14.46 13.20
C ILE A 363 6.44 13.91 12.54
N TYR A 364 6.31 12.84 11.79
CA TYR A 364 7.38 12.35 10.93
C TYR A 364 7.48 13.23 9.67
N ALA A 365 8.52 14.05 9.62
CA ALA A 365 8.69 15.06 8.57
C ALA A 365 8.92 14.47 7.16
N ALA A 366 9.43 13.23 7.07
CA ALA A 366 9.91 12.63 5.82
C ALA A 366 10.91 13.56 5.09
N ARG A 367 10.45 14.27 4.05
CA ARG A 367 11.27 15.20 3.25
C ARG A 367 10.86 16.64 3.41
N GLU A 368 9.82 16.92 4.20
CA GLU A 368 9.29 18.25 4.38
C GLU A 368 10.10 19.03 5.42
N LYS A 369 10.15 20.34 5.21
CA LYS A 369 10.71 21.27 6.19
C LYS A 369 9.63 21.69 7.17
N ASP A 370 9.95 21.73 8.44
CA ASP A 370 9.08 22.31 9.46
C ASP A 370 9.04 23.83 9.34
N TYR A 371 7.84 24.36 9.10
CA TYR A 371 7.56 25.80 9.07
C TYR A 371 6.90 26.31 10.38
N GLY A 372 6.65 25.42 11.34
CA GLY A 372 6.04 25.72 12.62
C GLY A 372 4.53 26.04 12.56
N ASP A 373 3.87 25.72 11.46
CA ASP A 373 2.46 26.03 11.22
C ASP A 373 1.50 24.86 11.57
N ILE A 374 2.04 23.68 11.84
CA ILE A 374 1.33 22.49 12.34
C ILE A 374 2.21 21.73 13.34
N HIS A 375 1.60 21.19 14.39
CA HIS A 375 2.27 20.37 15.39
C HIS A 375 1.30 19.29 15.92
N SER A 376 1.83 18.15 16.35
CA SER A 376 1.04 17.04 16.93
C SER A 376 0.09 17.48 18.05
N LYS A 377 0.48 18.45 18.87
CA LYS A 377 -0.39 19.04 19.92
C LYS A 377 -1.69 19.66 19.36
N MET A 378 -1.66 20.16 18.13
CA MET A 378 -2.87 20.70 17.49
C MET A 378 -3.83 19.57 17.12
N LEU A 379 -3.30 18.45 16.65
CA LEU A 379 -4.10 17.25 16.38
C LEU A 379 -4.69 16.68 17.67
N VAL A 380 -3.90 16.53 18.73
CA VAL A 380 -4.38 16.11 20.05
C VAL A 380 -5.53 16.99 20.54
N LYS A 381 -5.37 18.32 20.45
CA LYS A 381 -6.45 19.27 20.81
C LYS A 381 -7.71 19.04 19.98
N SER A 382 -7.57 18.80 18.69
CA SER A 382 -8.70 18.57 17.78
C SER A 382 -9.40 17.23 18.09
N ILE A 383 -8.65 16.16 18.38
CA ILE A 383 -9.19 14.86 18.80
C ILE A 383 -9.97 15.01 20.11
N ASN A 384 -9.40 15.69 21.11
CA ASN A 384 -10.04 15.90 22.41
C ASN A 384 -11.32 16.75 22.32
N ASN A 385 -11.35 17.74 21.40
CA ASN A 385 -12.55 18.51 21.12
C ASN A 385 -13.69 17.64 20.53
N ASN A 386 -13.37 16.50 19.93
CA ASN A 386 -14.34 15.50 19.46
C ASN A 386 -14.71 14.46 20.54
N GLY A 387 -14.34 14.70 21.81
CA GLY A 387 -14.74 13.87 22.95
C GLY A 387 -13.91 12.59 23.11
N LYS A 388 -12.73 12.53 22.54
CA LYS A 388 -11.78 11.41 22.70
C LYS A 388 -10.69 11.75 23.71
N ASP A 389 -9.98 10.72 24.20
CA ASP A 389 -8.88 10.84 25.17
C ASP A 389 -7.54 10.68 24.45
N ALA A 390 -7.00 11.81 23.96
CA ALA A 390 -5.72 11.85 23.28
C ALA A 390 -4.68 12.62 24.09
N ILE A 391 -3.45 12.11 24.10
CA ILE A 391 -2.30 12.76 24.74
C ILE A 391 -1.17 12.93 23.72
N TYR A 392 -0.35 13.96 23.95
CA TYR A 392 0.88 14.18 23.22
C TYR A 392 2.07 13.72 24.07
N LEU A 393 2.89 12.82 23.50
CA LEU A 393 4.19 12.42 24.03
C LEU A 393 5.20 12.54 22.90
N GLY A 394 6.21 13.42 23.04
CA GLY A 394 7.05 13.83 21.91
C GLY A 394 8.03 12.76 21.45
N SER A 395 8.59 11.98 22.36
CA SER A 395 9.58 10.95 22.05
C SER A 395 8.99 9.53 22.15
N PHE A 396 9.65 8.58 21.52
CA PHE A 396 9.26 7.17 21.60
C PHE A 396 9.49 6.59 23.00
N GLU A 397 10.53 7.06 23.68
CA GLU A 397 10.84 6.68 25.05
C GLU A 397 9.72 7.08 26.02
N GLU A 398 9.19 8.32 25.91
CA GLU A 398 8.05 8.76 26.73
C GLU A 398 6.80 7.91 26.44
N VAL A 399 6.58 7.51 25.18
CA VAL A 399 5.46 6.64 24.80
C VAL A 399 5.62 5.24 25.41
N GLU A 400 6.83 4.65 25.32
CA GLU A 400 7.11 3.33 25.87
C GLU A 400 6.93 3.32 27.39
N GLU A 401 7.44 4.33 28.12
CA GLU A 401 7.26 4.46 29.57
C GLU A 401 5.78 4.55 29.94
N TYR A 402 5.03 5.39 29.22
CA TYR A 402 3.59 5.53 29.45
C TYR A 402 2.84 4.20 29.26
N LEU A 403 3.17 3.45 28.20
CA LEU A 403 2.51 2.17 27.92
C LEU A 403 2.82 1.11 28.99
N LEU A 404 4.05 1.05 29.49
CA LEU A 404 4.46 0.13 30.57
C LEU A 404 3.74 0.42 31.89
N ASP A 405 3.42 1.69 32.16
CA ASP A 405 2.76 2.08 33.39
C ASP A 405 1.22 1.93 33.35
N HIS A 406 0.61 1.93 32.15
CA HIS A 406 -0.84 2.07 32.01
C HIS A 406 -1.54 0.88 31.34
N ALA A 407 -0.90 0.21 30.37
CA ALA A 407 -1.50 -0.91 29.68
C ALA A 407 -1.53 -2.18 30.56
N LYS A 408 -2.55 -3.01 30.38
CA LYS A 408 -2.83 -4.17 31.23
C LYS A 408 -2.98 -5.44 30.39
N PRO A 409 -2.76 -6.62 30.99
CA PRO A 409 -3.01 -7.88 30.29
C PRO A 409 -4.42 -7.95 29.69
N GLY A 410 -4.49 -8.32 28.43
CA GLY A 410 -5.70 -8.35 27.61
C GLY A 410 -5.96 -7.09 26.78
N ASP A 411 -5.22 -5.99 27.00
CA ASP A 411 -5.26 -4.81 26.14
C ASP A 411 -4.54 -5.06 24.82
N CYS A 412 -4.79 -4.17 23.87
CA CYS A 412 -4.13 -4.16 22.57
C CYS A 412 -3.37 -2.85 22.36
N ILE A 413 -2.11 -2.93 22.00
CA ILE A 413 -1.31 -1.79 21.54
C ILE A 413 -1.18 -1.86 20.04
N VAL A 414 -1.52 -0.78 19.33
CA VAL A 414 -1.29 -0.68 17.89
C VAL A 414 -0.47 0.56 17.56
N THR A 415 0.66 0.35 16.90
CA THR A 415 1.47 1.42 16.29
C THR A 415 0.97 1.69 14.89
N MET A 416 0.68 2.96 14.55
CA MET A 416 0.14 3.38 13.26
C MET A 416 0.93 4.53 12.66
N GLY A 417 1.29 4.41 11.38
CA GLY A 417 1.94 5.47 10.62
C GLY A 417 2.94 4.98 9.58
N ALA A 418 3.21 5.81 8.57
CA ALA A 418 4.17 5.50 7.51
C ALA A 418 5.64 5.75 7.91
N GLY A 419 5.86 6.36 9.09
CA GLY A 419 7.19 6.61 9.66
C GLY A 419 7.76 5.41 10.41
N ASP A 420 8.52 5.68 11.44
CA ASP A 420 9.27 4.68 12.22
C ASP A 420 8.63 4.34 13.59
N VAL A 421 7.37 4.69 13.79
CA VAL A 421 6.57 4.44 15.00
C VAL A 421 6.49 2.95 15.38
N TYR A 422 6.62 2.03 14.42
CA TYR A 422 6.67 0.58 14.65
C TYR A 422 7.76 0.16 15.64
N LYS A 423 8.85 0.95 15.74
CA LYS A 423 9.95 0.70 16.68
C LYS A 423 9.50 0.68 18.14
N ILE A 424 8.46 1.45 18.49
CA ILE A 424 7.88 1.44 19.85
C ILE A 424 7.39 0.02 20.18
N GLY A 425 6.59 -0.58 19.29
CA GLY A 425 6.11 -1.97 19.47
C GLY A 425 7.24 -2.99 19.56
N GLU A 426 8.24 -2.86 18.66
CA GLU A 426 9.41 -3.75 18.67
C GLU A 426 10.27 -3.62 19.93
N ASN A 427 10.38 -2.42 20.50
CA ASN A 427 11.11 -2.19 21.75
C ASN A 427 10.37 -2.75 22.97
N LEU A 428 9.04 -2.62 23.01
CA LEU A 428 8.22 -3.21 24.09
C LEU A 428 8.37 -4.74 24.12
N LEU A 429 8.41 -5.40 22.96
CA LEU A 429 8.57 -6.86 22.86
C LEU A 429 9.97 -7.35 23.27
N LYS A 430 10.96 -6.47 23.44
CA LYS A 430 12.32 -6.82 23.92
C LYS A 430 12.47 -6.67 25.42
N LYS A 431 11.51 -6.05 26.09
CA LYS A 431 11.51 -5.84 27.56
C LYS A 431 10.92 -7.03 28.30
#